data_c3e52b055a9ea20896eb9be0f93b0422
#
_entry.id   c3e52b055a9ea20896eb9be0f93b0422
#
_cell.length_a   1.000
_cell.length_b   1.000
_cell.length_c   1.000
_cell.angle_alpha   90.00
_cell.angle_beta   90.00
_cell.angle_gamma   90.00
#
_symmetry.space_group_name_H-M   'P 1'
#
loop_
_entity.id
_entity.type
_entity.pdbx_description
1 polymer ?
#
loop_
_entity_poly.entity_id
_entity_poly.type
_entity_poly.pdbx_seq_one_letter_code
_entity_poly.pdbx_strand_id
1 'polypeptide(L)'
;MATVNFTYDYPYAGYGEDGRFQNKWSESRVTLNGCYTYPMVFNTAVPGCKHIKMNVEIENTGSGTVLGRSWDFFVYRQSYGWYEVCSFTLPDDGKYTIDRDMPGYTITQIACVPSSNPGSSRTWNTWYGIEQLTITETVSVNELTTGTFQYGVFANYYGLEQKLTEVYVNIDGTLKQATDVLVNIDGSLVSLPQVQSAYLKTTSDAMTLYGFTPSASGSYRITQKKISGDHEIRLYGSDFAPLYDGYFYDRSFDLAAGTLYYITVTHYRGADTSESYLQIYKEA
;
A
#
# COMPACT_ATOMS: atom_id res chain seq x y z
N MET A 1 7.26 -2.17 20.18
CA MET A 1 6.30 -2.12 19.07
C MET A 1 5.74 -3.52 18.86
N ALA A 2 4.42 -3.64 18.77
CA ALA A 2 3.78 -4.90 18.40
C ALA A 2 4.01 -5.17 16.89
N THR A 3 4.06 -6.43 16.47
CA THR A 3 4.11 -6.82 15.07
C THR A 3 2.88 -7.63 14.71
N VAL A 4 2.40 -7.48 13.49
CA VAL A 4 1.27 -8.25 12.96
C VAL A 4 1.63 -8.83 11.60
N ASN A 5 1.05 -9.98 11.27
CA ASN A 5 1.05 -10.49 9.91
C ASN A 5 -0.08 -9.81 9.15
N PHE A 6 0.24 -8.74 8.47
CA PHE A 6 -0.73 -7.89 7.78
C PHE A 6 -0.97 -8.40 6.36
N THR A 7 -2.23 -8.70 6.05
CA THR A 7 -2.67 -9.14 4.72
C THR A 7 -3.47 -8.03 4.07
N TYR A 8 -3.09 -7.65 2.87
CA TYR A 8 -3.77 -6.59 2.13
C TYR A 8 -3.64 -6.76 0.62
N ASP A 9 -4.58 -6.17 -0.10
CA ASP A 9 -4.53 -6.12 -1.55
C ASP A 9 -3.72 -4.91 -2.00
N TYR A 10 -2.73 -5.18 -2.82
CA TYR A 10 -1.94 -4.15 -3.46
C TYR A 10 -2.40 -4.02 -4.91
N PRO A 11 -3.15 -2.97 -5.27
CA PRO A 11 -3.55 -2.74 -6.65
C PRO A 11 -2.31 -2.38 -7.45
N TYR A 12 -2.10 -3.09 -8.53
CA TYR A 12 -1.00 -2.86 -9.45
C TYR A 12 -1.58 -2.36 -10.77
N ALA A 13 -1.44 -1.09 -11.07
CA ALA A 13 -1.92 -0.51 -12.31
C ALA A 13 -0.78 -0.39 -13.32
N GLY A 14 -0.76 -1.27 -14.33
CA GLY A 14 0.04 -1.09 -15.53
C GLY A 14 1.37 -1.84 -15.62
N TYR A 15 1.95 -1.76 -16.80
CA TYR A 15 3.28 -2.29 -17.10
C TYR A 15 4.37 -1.43 -16.46
N GLY A 16 5.08 -1.97 -15.48
CA GLY A 16 6.43 -1.56 -15.13
C GLY A 16 6.67 -0.16 -14.59
N GLU A 17 5.64 0.64 -14.49
CA GLU A 17 5.80 2.00 -13.99
C GLU A 17 5.03 2.14 -12.70
N ASP A 18 5.63 2.40 -11.65
CA ASP A 18 5.04 2.93 -10.45
C ASP A 18 4.47 1.93 -9.46
N GLY A 19 5.07 1.91 -8.34
CA GLY A 19 4.61 1.26 -7.14
C GLY A 19 5.70 0.42 -6.50
N ARG A 20 5.36 -0.12 -5.35
CA ARG A 20 6.26 -0.90 -4.51
C ARG A 20 6.89 -2.10 -5.21
N PHE A 21 6.19 -2.69 -6.18
CA PHE A 21 6.62 -3.87 -6.92
C PHE A 21 6.87 -3.57 -8.39
N GLN A 22 7.57 -2.49 -8.69
CA GLN A 22 8.02 -2.25 -10.07
C GLN A 22 8.68 -3.49 -10.65
N ASN A 23 8.46 -3.74 -11.92
CA ASN A 23 9.00 -4.90 -12.61
C ASN A 23 9.81 -4.48 -13.82
N LYS A 24 10.71 -5.37 -14.22
CA LYS A 24 11.51 -5.25 -15.43
C LYS A 24 11.75 -6.62 -16.04
N TRP A 25 12.04 -6.66 -17.33
CA TRP A 25 12.50 -7.89 -17.97
C TRP A 25 13.86 -8.30 -17.44
N SER A 26 14.03 -9.59 -17.17
CA SER A 26 15.34 -10.15 -16.84
C SER A 26 16.28 -10.08 -18.04
N GLU A 27 17.52 -9.79 -17.80
CA GLU A 27 18.59 -9.92 -18.82
C GLU A 27 18.99 -11.39 -19.05
N SER A 28 18.64 -12.27 -18.10
CA SER A 28 18.98 -13.69 -18.10
C SER A 28 17.79 -14.55 -18.51
N ARG A 29 18.01 -15.44 -19.47
CA ARG A 29 17.02 -16.43 -19.87
C ARG A 29 16.91 -17.54 -18.83
N VAL A 30 15.70 -18.08 -18.71
CA VAL A 30 15.43 -19.31 -17.97
C VAL A 30 14.87 -20.38 -18.90
N THR A 31 14.97 -21.64 -18.49
CA THR A 31 14.39 -22.78 -19.21
C THR A 31 13.28 -23.38 -18.38
N LEU A 32 12.05 -23.34 -18.89
CA LEU A 32 10.87 -23.93 -18.28
C LEU A 32 10.18 -24.78 -19.36
N ASN A 33 9.78 -26.00 -19.03
CA ASN A 33 9.15 -26.95 -19.99
C ASN A 33 9.96 -27.15 -21.29
N GLY A 34 11.29 -27.04 -21.21
CA GLY A 34 12.16 -27.08 -22.39
C GLY A 34 12.12 -25.84 -23.28
N CYS A 35 11.42 -24.79 -22.86
CA CYS A 35 11.31 -23.50 -23.55
C CYS A 35 12.22 -22.47 -22.91
N TYR A 36 12.86 -21.65 -23.73
CA TYR A 36 13.62 -20.49 -23.26
C TYR A 36 12.68 -19.28 -23.17
N THR A 37 12.72 -18.59 -22.03
CA THR A 37 12.00 -17.34 -21.84
C THR A 37 12.79 -16.35 -20.99
N TYR A 38 12.45 -15.07 -21.09
CA TYR A 38 12.95 -14.02 -20.22
C TYR A 38 11.86 -13.73 -19.20
N PRO A 39 12.07 -14.05 -17.92
CA PRO A 39 11.07 -13.79 -16.90
C PRO A 39 10.94 -12.29 -16.65
N MET A 40 9.79 -11.87 -16.17
CA MET A 40 9.60 -10.56 -15.56
C MET A 40 10.08 -10.62 -14.11
N VAL A 41 10.94 -9.69 -13.70
CA VAL A 41 11.54 -9.59 -12.38
C VAL A 41 10.90 -8.42 -11.63
N PHE A 42 10.42 -8.66 -10.42
CA PHE A 42 10.00 -7.59 -9.54
C PHE A 42 11.22 -6.85 -8.97
N ASN A 43 11.20 -5.52 -8.97
CA ASN A 43 12.30 -4.73 -8.38
C ASN A 43 12.43 -5.00 -6.88
N THR A 44 11.30 -5.23 -6.21
CA THR A 44 11.23 -5.64 -4.81
C THR A 44 10.50 -6.97 -4.74
N ALA A 45 11.00 -7.91 -3.94
CA ALA A 45 10.31 -9.17 -3.73
C ALA A 45 8.89 -8.94 -3.19
N VAL A 46 7.92 -9.68 -3.71
CA VAL A 46 6.52 -9.65 -3.25
C VAL A 46 6.38 -10.62 -2.08
N PRO A 47 6.29 -10.15 -0.83
CA PRO A 47 6.29 -11.01 0.34
C PRO A 47 4.95 -11.73 0.48
N GLY A 48 4.98 -13.02 0.83
CA GLY A 48 3.79 -13.76 1.23
C GLY A 48 2.62 -13.65 0.26
N CYS A 49 2.85 -13.78 -1.05
CA CYS A 49 1.80 -13.63 -2.06
C CYS A 49 0.70 -14.68 -1.86
N LYS A 50 -0.53 -14.21 -1.58
CA LYS A 50 -1.72 -15.03 -1.29
C LYS A 50 -2.65 -15.14 -2.48
N HIS A 51 -2.65 -14.15 -3.36
CA HIS A 51 -3.48 -14.12 -4.55
C HIS A 51 -2.79 -13.28 -5.63
N ILE A 52 -2.95 -13.69 -6.88
CA ILE A 52 -2.49 -12.94 -8.05
C ILE A 52 -3.60 -12.83 -9.07
N LYS A 53 -3.92 -11.60 -9.47
CA LYS A 53 -4.78 -11.30 -10.60
C LYS A 53 -4.01 -10.51 -11.63
N MET A 54 -3.95 -11.01 -12.85
CA MET A 54 -3.20 -10.39 -13.92
C MET A 54 -3.69 -10.80 -15.30
N ASN A 55 -3.44 -9.94 -16.28
CA ASN A 55 -3.65 -10.24 -17.69
C ASN A 55 -2.32 -10.66 -18.31
N VAL A 56 -2.36 -11.74 -19.09
CA VAL A 56 -1.27 -12.21 -19.92
C VAL A 56 -1.66 -12.02 -21.39
N GLU A 57 -0.81 -11.32 -22.13
CA GLU A 57 -0.96 -11.20 -23.59
C GLU A 57 0.27 -11.80 -24.27
N ILE A 58 0.05 -12.68 -25.25
CA ILE A 58 1.12 -13.35 -25.95
C ILE A 58 1.02 -13.08 -27.45
N GLU A 59 2.08 -12.51 -27.97
CA GLU A 59 2.23 -12.22 -29.38
C GLU A 59 3.13 -13.25 -30.05
N ASN A 60 2.65 -13.82 -31.16
CA ASN A 60 3.45 -14.72 -31.97
C ASN A 60 4.43 -13.95 -32.84
N THR A 61 5.73 -14.21 -32.66
CA THR A 61 6.80 -13.56 -33.44
C THR A 61 7.54 -14.50 -34.40
N GLY A 62 7.17 -15.79 -34.39
CA GLY A 62 7.78 -16.83 -35.24
C GLY A 62 6.94 -17.25 -36.41
N SER A 63 7.44 -18.23 -37.18
CA SER A 63 6.81 -18.76 -38.38
C SER A 63 5.59 -19.66 -38.13
N GLY A 64 5.27 -19.99 -36.93
CA GLY A 64 4.11 -20.80 -36.56
C GLY A 64 3.32 -20.16 -35.44
N THR A 65 2.02 -20.50 -35.32
CA THR A 65 1.21 -19.93 -34.23
C THR A 65 1.47 -20.65 -32.90
N VAL A 66 1.44 -19.88 -31.82
CA VAL A 66 1.43 -20.36 -30.44
C VAL A 66 0.04 -20.24 -29.82
N LEU A 67 -0.92 -19.65 -30.53
CA LEU A 67 -2.31 -19.52 -30.08
C LEU A 67 -3.02 -20.90 -30.13
N GLY A 68 -4.02 -21.10 -29.31
CA GLY A 68 -4.74 -22.37 -29.16
C GLY A 68 -3.94 -23.45 -28.43
N ARG A 69 -2.77 -23.14 -27.87
CA ARG A 69 -1.92 -24.07 -27.11
C ARG A 69 -2.13 -23.97 -25.63
N SER A 70 -1.76 -25.04 -24.94
CA SER A 70 -1.65 -25.00 -23.48
C SER A 70 -0.38 -24.26 -23.05
N TRP A 71 -0.54 -23.44 -22.03
CA TRP A 71 0.50 -22.62 -21.44
C TRP A 71 0.52 -22.81 -19.94
N ASP A 72 1.70 -22.68 -19.34
CA ASP A 72 1.88 -22.76 -17.91
C ASP A 72 2.43 -21.43 -17.39
N PHE A 73 1.82 -20.96 -16.33
CA PHE A 73 2.25 -19.77 -15.62
C PHE A 73 3.03 -20.13 -14.36
N PHE A 74 4.21 -19.56 -14.25
CA PHE A 74 5.16 -19.83 -13.18
C PHE A 74 5.45 -18.57 -12.38
N VAL A 75 5.72 -18.77 -11.08
CA VAL A 75 6.34 -17.78 -10.21
C VAL A 75 7.67 -18.34 -9.69
N TYR A 76 8.67 -17.48 -9.52
CA TYR A 76 9.92 -17.85 -8.86
C TYR A 76 9.83 -17.53 -7.38
N ARG A 77 9.83 -18.57 -6.55
CA ARG A 77 9.81 -18.46 -5.10
C ARG A 77 11.23 -18.19 -4.60
N GLN A 78 11.36 -17.17 -3.79
CA GLN A 78 12.64 -16.89 -3.15
C GLN A 78 13.13 -18.14 -2.38
N SER A 79 14.35 -18.56 -2.64
CA SER A 79 15.00 -19.74 -2.05
C SER A 79 14.45 -21.12 -2.44
N TYR A 80 13.36 -21.22 -3.22
CA TYR A 80 12.71 -22.49 -3.56
C TYR A 80 12.61 -22.76 -5.07
N GLY A 81 12.89 -21.76 -5.91
CA GLY A 81 12.85 -21.90 -7.36
C GLY A 81 11.45 -21.77 -7.96
N TRP A 82 11.34 -22.15 -9.22
CA TRP A 82 10.12 -22.03 -10.01
C TRP A 82 8.99 -22.92 -9.47
N TYR A 83 7.80 -22.37 -9.48
CA TYR A 83 6.56 -23.03 -9.07
C TYR A 83 5.48 -22.74 -10.13
N GLU A 84 4.88 -23.78 -10.67
CA GLU A 84 3.75 -23.68 -11.57
C GLU A 84 2.50 -23.31 -10.76
N VAL A 85 1.87 -22.20 -11.13
CA VAL A 85 0.66 -21.70 -10.48
C VAL A 85 -0.58 -22.28 -11.14
N CYS A 86 -0.60 -22.27 -12.46
CA CYS A 86 -1.71 -22.80 -13.26
C CYS A 86 -1.30 -23.04 -14.70
N SER A 87 -2.07 -23.92 -15.34
CA SER A 87 -2.09 -24.11 -16.80
C SER A 87 -3.36 -23.50 -17.38
N PHE A 88 -3.29 -23.01 -18.61
CA PHE A 88 -4.42 -22.46 -19.35
C PHE A 88 -4.23 -22.65 -20.85
N THR A 89 -5.32 -22.57 -21.60
CA THR A 89 -5.26 -22.53 -23.07
C THR A 89 -5.32 -21.09 -23.53
N LEU A 90 -4.34 -20.69 -24.33
CA LEU A 90 -4.30 -19.34 -24.87
C LEU A 90 -5.35 -19.20 -25.97
N PRO A 91 -6.28 -18.24 -25.88
CA PRO A 91 -7.28 -18.01 -26.90
C PRO A 91 -6.69 -17.42 -28.19
N ASP A 92 -7.50 -17.34 -29.25
CA ASP A 92 -7.05 -16.87 -30.55
C ASP A 92 -6.57 -15.41 -30.56
N ASP A 93 -7.08 -14.59 -29.66
CA ASP A 93 -6.64 -13.20 -29.48
C ASP A 93 -5.34 -13.06 -28.67
N GLY A 94 -4.81 -14.17 -28.17
CA GLY A 94 -3.56 -14.18 -27.41
C GLY A 94 -3.64 -13.64 -26.00
N LYS A 95 -4.84 -13.42 -25.46
CA LYS A 95 -5.07 -12.83 -24.14
C LYS A 95 -5.70 -13.82 -23.17
N TYR A 96 -5.24 -13.80 -21.92
CA TYR A 96 -5.78 -14.61 -20.84
C TYR A 96 -5.67 -13.89 -19.51
N THR A 97 -6.70 -14.01 -18.66
CA THR A 97 -6.68 -13.50 -17.29
C THR A 97 -6.34 -14.63 -16.33
N ILE A 98 -5.24 -14.47 -15.61
CA ILE A 98 -4.86 -15.31 -14.47
C ILE A 98 -5.51 -14.70 -13.23
N ASP A 99 -6.22 -15.52 -12.49
CA ASP A 99 -6.89 -15.15 -11.24
C ASP A 99 -6.78 -16.37 -10.32
N ARG A 100 -5.77 -16.38 -9.42
CA ARG A 100 -5.37 -17.57 -8.68
C ARG A 100 -4.91 -17.28 -7.26
N ASP A 101 -5.37 -18.12 -6.35
CA ASP A 101 -4.85 -18.18 -4.99
C ASP A 101 -3.45 -18.78 -4.95
N MET A 102 -2.65 -18.27 -4.03
CA MET A 102 -1.25 -18.63 -3.81
C MET A 102 -1.02 -19.09 -2.37
N PRO A 103 -0.08 -20.03 -2.13
CA PRO A 103 0.22 -20.50 -0.79
C PRO A 103 0.86 -19.48 0.16
N GLY A 104 1.12 -18.26 -0.28
CA GLY A 104 1.80 -17.24 0.51
C GLY A 104 3.32 -17.26 0.33
N TYR A 105 3.77 -17.54 -0.88
CA TYR A 105 5.20 -17.50 -1.20
C TYR A 105 5.70 -16.07 -1.38
N THR A 106 6.95 -15.83 -0.97
CA THR A 106 7.68 -14.65 -1.40
C THR A 106 8.14 -14.88 -2.84
N ILE A 107 7.63 -14.11 -3.77
CA ILE A 107 7.92 -14.24 -5.19
C ILE A 107 8.79 -13.09 -5.70
N THR A 108 9.70 -13.40 -6.61
CA THR A 108 10.63 -12.40 -7.18
C THR A 108 10.53 -12.29 -8.69
N GLN A 109 9.98 -13.29 -9.36
CA GLN A 109 9.87 -13.31 -10.81
C GLN A 109 8.59 -14.05 -11.22
N ILE A 110 8.12 -13.74 -12.42
CA ILE A 110 7.02 -14.46 -13.09
C ILE A 110 7.44 -14.82 -14.52
N ALA A 111 6.92 -15.93 -15.01
CA ALA A 111 7.13 -16.37 -16.39
C ALA A 111 5.93 -17.16 -16.91
N CYS A 112 5.73 -17.09 -18.21
CA CYS A 112 4.72 -17.87 -18.91
C CYS A 112 5.36 -18.54 -20.13
N VAL A 113 5.17 -19.84 -20.24
CA VAL A 113 5.73 -20.63 -21.36
C VAL A 113 4.71 -21.67 -21.84
N PRO A 114 4.82 -22.15 -23.09
CA PRO A 114 4.04 -23.31 -23.52
C PRO A 114 4.26 -24.52 -22.60
N SER A 115 3.20 -25.28 -22.35
CA SER A 115 3.26 -26.51 -21.52
C SER A 115 4.16 -27.59 -22.14
N SER A 116 4.46 -27.47 -23.42
CA SER A 116 5.44 -28.31 -24.12
C SER A 116 6.20 -27.48 -25.17
N ASN A 117 7.47 -27.83 -25.40
CA ASN A 117 8.30 -27.11 -26.35
C ASN A 117 7.68 -27.14 -27.77
N PRO A 118 7.30 -26.00 -28.36
CA PRO A 118 6.64 -25.93 -29.65
C PRO A 118 7.58 -26.09 -30.86
N GLY A 119 8.89 -26.21 -30.60
CA GLY A 119 9.92 -26.27 -31.64
C GLY A 119 10.60 -24.93 -31.89
N SER A 120 11.79 -24.99 -32.47
CA SER A 120 12.71 -23.83 -32.61
C SER A 120 12.25 -22.72 -33.57
N SER A 121 11.28 -22.99 -34.42
CA SER A 121 10.73 -22.00 -35.36
C SER A 121 9.61 -21.15 -34.76
N ARG A 122 9.21 -21.43 -33.52
CA ARG A 122 8.11 -20.73 -32.85
C ARG A 122 8.67 -19.88 -31.75
N THR A 123 8.49 -18.60 -31.93
CA THR A 123 8.91 -17.58 -30.95
C THR A 123 7.72 -16.68 -30.58
N TRP A 124 7.77 -16.09 -29.42
CA TRP A 124 6.70 -15.25 -28.90
C TRP A 124 7.25 -14.16 -27.99
N ASN A 125 6.48 -13.09 -27.88
CA ASN A 125 6.61 -12.09 -26.81
C ASN A 125 5.50 -12.31 -25.80
N THR A 126 5.78 -12.05 -24.54
CA THR A 126 4.80 -12.14 -23.45
C THR A 126 4.72 -10.80 -22.76
N TRP A 127 3.49 -10.34 -22.50
CA TRP A 127 3.21 -9.11 -21.77
C TRP A 127 2.39 -9.45 -20.54
N TYR A 128 2.69 -8.82 -19.40
CA TYR A 128 2.01 -9.06 -18.14
C TYR A 128 1.43 -7.76 -17.62
N GLY A 129 0.12 -7.70 -17.45
CA GLY A 129 -0.59 -6.62 -16.79
C GLY A 129 -1.05 -7.09 -15.41
N ILE A 130 -0.32 -6.76 -14.36
CA ILE A 130 -0.70 -7.13 -12.99
C ILE A 130 -1.79 -6.16 -12.52
N GLU A 131 -2.97 -6.70 -12.18
CA GLU A 131 -4.11 -5.91 -11.71
C GLU A 131 -4.12 -5.84 -10.18
N GLN A 132 -3.85 -6.96 -9.51
CA GLN A 132 -3.94 -7.07 -8.06
C GLN A 132 -2.97 -8.12 -7.53
N LEU A 133 -2.34 -7.82 -6.41
CA LEU A 133 -1.57 -8.77 -5.61
C LEU A 133 -2.08 -8.71 -4.17
N THR A 134 -2.57 -9.82 -3.64
CA THR A 134 -2.84 -9.95 -2.20
C THR A 134 -1.60 -10.48 -1.53
N ILE A 135 -1.06 -9.72 -0.61
CA ILE A 135 0.21 -10.04 0.07
C ILE A 135 0.04 -10.08 1.58
N THR A 136 0.87 -10.90 2.22
CA THR A 136 1.00 -10.95 3.69
C THR A 136 2.45 -10.64 4.06
N GLU A 137 2.64 -9.68 4.93
CA GLU A 137 3.96 -9.38 5.49
C GLU A 137 3.89 -9.12 6.99
N THR A 138 5.00 -9.40 7.69
CA THR A 138 5.13 -9.07 9.10
C THR A 138 5.55 -7.61 9.22
N VAL A 139 4.67 -6.79 9.78
CA VAL A 139 4.87 -5.34 9.87
C VAL A 139 4.79 -4.90 11.34
N SER A 140 5.66 -3.96 11.73
CA SER A 140 5.57 -3.30 13.02
C SER A 140 4.39 -2.33 13.04
N VAL A 141 3.58 -2.41 14.08
CA VAL A 141 2.48 -1.45 14.31
C VAL A 141 3.03 -0.26 15.07
N ASN A 142 2.99 0.90 14.45
CA ASN A 142 3.38 2.14 15.07
C ASN A 142 2.23 2.75 15.87
N GLU A 143 2.57 3.48 16.91
CA GLU A 143 1.61 4.20 17.72
C GLU A 143 1.41 5.63 17.22
N LEU A 144 0.19 6.12 17.37
CA LEU A 144 -0.14 7.52 17.13
C LEU A 144 0.10 8.32 18.40
N THR A 145 0.61 9.51 18.26
CA THR A 145 0.75 10.44 19.39
C THR A 145 -0.55 11.19 19.61
N THR A 146 -1.07 11.15 20.81
CA THR A 146 -2.24 11.94 21.19
C THR A 146 -1.79 13.32 21.66
N GLY A 147 -2.38 14.37 21.09
CA GLY A 147 -2.08 15.75 21.48
C GLY A 147 -3.22 16.70 21.13
N THR A 148 -3.44 17.68 22.00
CA THR A 148 -4.44 18.72 21.79
C THR A 148 -3.99 19.81 20.80
N PHE A 149 -2.69 19.85 20.47
CA PHE A 149 -2.10 21.01 19.77
C PHE A 149 -1.58 20.75 18.37
N GLN A 150 -1.83 19.59 17.78
CA GLN A 150 -1.23 19.28 16.46
C GLN A 150 -1.88 20.04 15.29
N TYR A 151 -3.06 20.61 15.46
CA TYR A 151 -3.63 21.56 14.52
C TYR A 151 -3.13 22.99 14.68
N GLY A 152 -2.12 23.19 15.53
CA GLY A 152 -1.47 24.48 15.63
C GLY A 152 -2.37 25.54 16.21
N VAL A 153 -2.32 25.70 17.51
CA VAL A 153 -2.46 27.05 18.03
C VAL A 153 -1.24 27.79 17.47
N PHE A 154 -1.47 28.65 16.51
CA PHE A 154 -0.44 29.49 15.94
C PHE A 154 -0.47 30.84 16.68
N ALA A 155 0.66 31.23 17.19
CA ALA A 155 0.82 32.62 17.67
C ALA A 155 1.41 33.44 16.52
N ASN A 156 0.78 34.56 16.23
CA ASN A 156 1.39 35.54 15.36
C ASN A 156 2.43 36.31 16.17
N TYR A 157 3.69 36.06 15.90
CA TYR A 157 4.81 36.75 16.53
C TYR A 157 5.53 37.57 15.46
N TYR A 158 5.41 38.89 15.55
CA TYR A 158 5.97 39.82 14.56
C TYR A 158 5.58 39.54 13.10
N GLY A 159 4.33 39.16 12.85
CA GLY A 159 3.83 38.89 11.51
C GLY A 159 4.19 37.49 10.96
N LEU A 160 4.83 36.64 11.76
CA LEU A 160 5.13 35.25 11.43
C LEU A 160 4.24 34.32 12.25
N GLU A 161 3.49 33.46 11.56
CA GLU A 161 2.75 32.38 12.22
C GLU A 161 3.74 31.34 12.75
N GLN A 162 3.83 31.21 14.07
CA GLN A 162 4.63 30.18 14.72
C GLN A 162 3.72 29.14 15.38
N LYS A 163 3.96 27.88 15.09
CA LYS A 163 3.27 26.76 15.74
C LYS A 163 3.70 26.67 17.20
N LEU A 164 2.74 26.74 18.12
CA LEU A 164 3.01 26.48 19.53
C LEU A 164 3.06 24.97 19.76
N THR A 165 4.15 24.48 20.31
CA THR A 165 4.31 23.08 20.73
C THR A 165 3.78 22.86 22.16
N GLU A 166 3.80 23.92 22.98
CA GLU A 166 3.35 23.91 24.36
C GLU A 166 2.76 25.27 24.72
N VAL A 167 1.73 25.27 25.55
CA VAL A 167 1.12 26.48 26.08
C VAL A 167 1.25 26.47 27.60
N TYR A 168 1.81 27.53 28.17
CA TYR A 168 1.91 27.74 29.61
C TYR A 168 1.07 28.93 30.03
N VAL A 169 0.36 28.77 31.11
CA VAL A 169 -0.43 29.83 31.73
C VAL A 169 0.22 30.23 33.06
N ASN A 170 0.41 31.53 33.26
CA ASN A 170 0.87 32.04 34.54
C ASN A 170 -0.32 32.16 35.52
N ILE A 171 -0.30 31.33 36.55
CA ILE A 171 -1.29 31.35 37.61
C ILE A 171 -0.54 31.72 38.88
N ASP A 172 -0.85 32.92 39.43
CA ASP A 172 -0.26 33.47 40.66
C ASP A 172 1.29 33.45 40.67
N GLY A 173 1.90 33.83 39.54
CA GLY A 173 3.36 33.87 39.40
C GLY A 173 4.00 32.53 39.06
N THR A 174 3.23 31.45 38.94
CA THR A 174 3.72 30.12 38.60
C THR A 174 3.27 29.75 37.19
N LEU A 175 4.21 29.37 36.31
CA LEU A 175 3.93 28.83 34.97
C LEU A 175 3.43 27.40 35.09
N LYS A 176 2.20 27.16 34.67
CA LYS A 176 1.61 25.82 34.57
C LYS A 176 1.34 25.49 33.09
N GLN A 177 1.70 24.28 32.69
CA GLN A 177 1.38 23.81 31.36
C GLN A 177 -0.12 23.62 31.23
N ALA A 178 -0.70 24.16 30.15
CA ALA A 178 -2.11 23.95 29.86
C ALA A 178 -2.32 22.49 29.38
N THR A 179 -3.27 21.82 30.00
CA THR A 179 -3.66 20.45 29.62
C THR A 179 -4.79 20.44 28.63
N ASP A 180 -5.48 21.57 28.46
CA ASP A 180 -6.57 21.74 27.48
C ASP A 180 -6.61 23.19 27.01
N VAL A 181 -7.08 23.39 25.78
CA VAL A 181 -7.34 24.70 25.20
C VAL A 181 -8.81 24.79 24.82
N LEU A 182 -9.48 25.74 25.46
CA LEU A 182 -10.87 26.04 25.18
C LEU A 182 -10.95 27.24 24.24
N VAL A 183 -11.74 27.13 23.23
CA VAL A 183 -12.05 28.23 22.29
C VAL A 183 -13.45 28.73 22.62
N ASN A 184 -13.60 30.07 22.77
CA ASN A 184 -14.91 30.66 22.91
C ASN A 184 -15.56 30.81 21.53
N ILE A 185 -16.64 30.05 21.31
CA ILE A 185 -17.47 30.14 20.11
C ILE A 185 -18.86 30.60 20.56
N ASP A 186 -19.24 31.79 20.16
CA ASP A 186 -20.55 32.39 20.43
C ASP A 186 -20.92 32.35 21.93
N GLY A 187 -19.95 32.61 22.81
CA GLY A 187 -20.14 32.66 24.27
C GLY A 187 -20.01 31.32 24.96
N SER A 188 -19.83 30.21 24.23
CA SER A 188 -19.60 28.89 24.78
C SER A 188 -18.14 28.48 24.69
N LEU A 189 -17.58 27.98 25.83
CA LEU A 189 -16.22 27.43 25.85
C LEU A 189 -16.27 25.99 25.29
N VAL A 190 -15.61 25.76 24.17
CA VAL A 190 -15.53 24.46 23.50
C VAL A 190 -14.08 23.96 23.58
N SER A 191 -13.90 22.75 24.06
CA SER A 191 -12.61 22.06 23.98
C SER A 191 -12.22 21.81 22.55
N LEU A 192 -10.95 22.06 22.18
CA LEU A 192 -10.44 21.61 20.92
C LEU A 192 -10.44 20.08 20.88
N PRO A 193 -10.87 19.48 19.77
CA PRO A 193 -10.89 18.04 19.66
C PRO A 193 -9.49 17.45 19.85
N GLN A 194 -9.42 16.36 20.62
CA GLN A 194 -8.17 15.60 20.71
C GLN A 194 -7.86 14.97 19.37
N VAL A 195 -6.64 15.17 18.90
CA VAL A 195 -6.14 14.66 17.63
C VAL A 195 -5.07 13.62 17.91
N GLN A 196 -5.25 12.44 17.34
CA GLN A 196 -4.17 11.46 17.24
C GLN A 196 -3.42 11.69 15.94
N SER A 197 -2.10 11.68 15.97
CA SER A 197 -1.33 12.00 14.79
C SER A 197 0.03 11.31 14.75
N ALA A 198 0.59 11.26 13.54
CA ALA A 198 1.96 10.87 13.29
C ALA A 198 2.60 11.79 12.26
N TYR A 199 3.87 12.10 12.46
CA TYR A 199 4.69 12.66 11.37
C TYR A 199 5.12 11.52 10.46
N LEU A 200 4.85 11.70 9.20
CA LEU A 200 5.14 10.73 8.14
C LEU A 200 6.29 11.24 7.30
N LYS A 201 7.32 10.41 7.17
CA LYS A 201 8.38 10.61 6.20
C LYS A 201 8.66 9.26 5.54
N THR A 202 8.31 9.15 4.27
CA THR A 202 8.51 7.91 3.51
C THR A 202 9.42 8.16 2.32
N THR A 203 10.26 7.20 2.06
CA THR A 203 11.00 7.04 0.81
C THR A 203 10.32 5.95 -0.01
N SER A 204 10.59 5.89 -1.29
CA SER A 204 9.84 5.21 -2.36
C SER A 204 9.24 3.81 -2.10
N ASP A 205 9.63 3.04 -1.09
CA ASP A 205 9.19 1.64 -1.00
C ASP A 205 8.71 1.16 0.37
N ALA A 206 8.58 2.04 1.36
CA ALA A 206 8.22 1.63 2.71
C ALA A 206 6.73 1.88 3.03
N MET A 207 6.00 0.81 3.26
CA MET A 207 4.70 0.89 3.92
C MET A 207 4.90 1.07 5.44
N THR A 208 4.20 2.04 6.01
CA THR A 208 4.13 2.22 7.46
C THR A 208 2.72 1.87 7.93
N LEU A 209 2.63 1.07 8.99
CA LEU A 209 1.37 0.64 9.58
C LEU A 209 1.16 1.31 10.93
N TYR A 210 -0.01 1.89 11.13
CA TYR A 210 -0.44 2.48 12.40
C TYR A 210 -1.65 1.73 12.94
N GLY A 211 -1.68 1.53 14.27
CA GLY A 211 -2.86 1.05 14.99
C GLY A 211 -3.66 2.22 15.54
N PHE A 212 -4.97 2.18 15.39
CA PHE A 212 -5.91 3.16 15.93
C PHE A 212 -7.09 2.47 16.62
N THR A 213 -7.34 2.82 17.88
CA THR A 213 -8.49 2.33 18.65
C THR A 213 -9.30 3.51 19.13
N PRO A 214 -10.50 3.76 18.57
CA PRO A 214 -11.38 4.84 19.03
C PRO A 214 -11.78 4.66 20.49
N SER A 215 -11.75 5.72 21.29
CA SER A 215 -12.24 5.69 22.67
C SER A 215 -13.77 5.77 22.77
N ALA A 216 -14.44 6.26 21.74
CA ALA A 216 -15.88 6.35 21.62
C ALA A 216 -16.32 6.07 20.20
N SER A 217 -17.51 5.49 20.00
CA SER A 217 -18.07 5.32 18.65
C SER A 217 -18.47 6.65 18.02
N GLY A 218 -18.42 6.75 16.71
CA GLY A 218 -18.87 7.92 15.95
C GLY A 218 -18.08 8.16 14.68
N SER A 219 -18.31 9.30 14.06
CA SER A 219 -17.59 9.72 12.86
C SER A 219 -16.20 10.22 13.21
N TYR A 220 -15.20 9.65 12.58
CA TYR A 220 -13.80 10.03 12.68
C TYR A 220 -13.26 10.49 11.34
N ARG A 221 -12.67 11.67 11.33
CA ARG A 221 -11.98 12.17 10.15
C ARG A 221 -10.52 11.76 10.20
N ILE A 222 -10.08 11.11 9.12
CA ILE A 222 -8.68 10.73 8.90
C ILE A 222 -8.18 11.59 7.76
N THR A 223 -7.16 12.39 8.00
CA THR A 223 -6.69 13.37 7.03
C THR A 223 -5.17 13.42 6.98
N GLN A 224 -4.66 13.82 5.85
CA GLN A 224 -3.26 14.08 5.60
C GLN A 224 -3.02 15.57 5.44
N LYS A 225 -2.19 16.14 6.29
CA LYS A 225 -1.67 17.49 6.10
C LYS A 225 -0.32 17.42 5.40
N LYS A 226 -0.33 17.65 4.09
CA LYS A 226 0.85 17.59 3.22
C LYS A 226 1.89 18.67 3.58
N ILE A 227 3.15 18.27 3.59
CA ILE A 227 4.33 19.14 3.63
C ILE A 227 5.01 19.11 2.27
N SER A 228 5.35 17.90 1.78
CA SER A 228 5.93 17.67 0.45
C SER A 228 5.55 16.27 -0.05
N GLY A 229 5.49 16.10 -1.37
CA GLY A 229 5.03 14.83 -1.96
C GLY A 229 3.61 14.45 -1.52
N ASP A 230 3.20 13.23 -1.78
CA ASP A 230 1.90 12.69 -1.35
C ASP A 230 2.07 11.31 -0.74
N HIS A 231 1.19 10.96 0.20
CA HIS A 231 1.06 9.61 0.73
C HIS A 231 -0.29 9.03 0.35
N GLU A 232 -0.32 7.75 0.03
CA GLU A 232 -1.56 6.98 -0.04
C GLU A 232 -1.91 6.47 1.35
N ILE A 233 -3.10 6.78 1.82
CA ILE A 233 -3.63 6.33 3.10
C ILE A 233 -4.77 5.35 2.82
N ARG A 234 -4.75 4.21 3.52
CA ARG A 234 -5.84 3.22 3.48
C ARG A 234 -6.21 2.82 4.90
N LEU A 235 -7.50 2.54 5.11
CA LEU A 235 -8.04 2.12 6.41
C LEU A 235 -8.57 0.69 6.30
N TYR A 236 -8.22 -0.12 7.31
CA TYR A 236 -8.61 -1.53 7.42
C TYR A 236 -9.24 -1.82 8.77
N GLY A 237 -10.15 -2.80 8.78
CA GLY A 237 -10.66 -3.40 10.00
C GLY A 237 -9.61 -4.26 10.72
N SER A 238 -9.98 -4.80 11.88
CA SER A 238 -9.12 -5.70 12.65
C SER A 238 -8.83 -7.03 11.96
N ASP A 239 -9.66 -7.41 11.00
CA ASP A 239 -9.54 -8.57 10.13
C ASP A 239 -8.76 -8.29 8.83
N PHE A 240 -8.19 -7.08 8.71
CA PHE A 240 -7.50 -6.58 7.53
C PHE A 240 -8.39 -6.37 6.30
N ALA A 241 -9.71 -6.44 6.45
CA ALA A 241 -10.60 -6.05 5.37
C ALA A 241 -10.55 -4.52 5.16
N PRO A 242 -10.42 -4.04 3.91
CA PRO A 242 -10.42 -2.61 3.64
C PRO A 242 -11.81 -2.03 3.96
N LEU A 243 -11.85 -0.91 4.69
CA LEU A 243 -13.08 -0.16 4.95
C LEU A 243 -13.43 0.79 3.82
N TYR A 244 -12.53 0.97 2.89
CA TYR A 244 -12.71 1.74 1.68
C TYR A 244 -11.87 1.16 0.54
N ASP A 245 -12.47 1.00 -0.61
CA ASP A 245 -11.79 0.54 -1.81
C ASP A 245 -10.97 1.69 -2.41
N GLY A 246 -9.66 1.56 -2.31
CA GLY A 246 -8.70 2.54 -2.75
C GLY A 246 -7.98 3.29 -1.62
N TYR A 247 -7.31 4.38 -1.99
CA TYR A 247 -6.63 5.29 -1.07
C TYR A 247 -7.41 6.60 -0.93
N PHE A 248 -7.11 7.32 0.13
CA PHE A 248 -7.71 8.64 0.39
C PHE A 248 -6.67 9.60 1.01
N TYR A 249 -6.99 10.89 1.00
CA TYR A 249 -6.17 11.93 1.62
C TYR A 249 -6.90 12.62 2.77
N ASP A 250 -8.22 12.63 2.71
CA ASP A 250 -9.10 13.25 3.70
C ASP A 250 -10.48 12.60 3.60
N ARG A 251 -10.87 11.87 4.67
CA ARG A 251 -12.14 11.13 4.67
C ARG A 251 -12.63 10.86 6.08
N SER A 252 -13.97 10.84 6.22
CA SER A 252 -14.65 10.46 7.45
C SER A 252 -15.13 9.01 7.39
N PHE A 253 -15.06 8.33 8.55
CA PHE A 253 -15.47 6.94 8.73
C PHE A 253 -16.21 6.79 10.05
N ASP A 254 -17.31 6.03 10.05
CA ASP A 254 -18.00 5.63 11.27
C ASP A 254 -17.24 4.47 11.93
N LEU A 255 -16.60 4.74 13.06
CA LEU A 255 -15.75 3.78 13.76
C LEU A 255 -16.36 3.42 15.12
N ALA A 256 -16.21 2.17 15.53
CA ALA A 256 -16.72 1.64 16.79
C ALA A 256 -15.69 1.80 17.92
N ALA A 257 -16.15 2.19 19.10
CA ALA A 257 -15.31 2.28 20.30
C ALA A 257 -14.65 0.93 20.64
N GLY A 258 -13.40 0.96 21.05
CA GLY A 258 -12.64 -0.22 21.48
C GLY A 258 -12.24 -1.18 20.36
N THR A 259 -12.61 -0.91 19.10
CA THR A 259 -12.23 -1.72 17.95
C THR A 259 -10.88 -1.23 17.40
N LEU A 260 -9.95 -2.16 17.22
CA LEU A 260 -8.67 -1.85 16.58
C LEU A 260 -8.84 -1.74 15.06
N TYR A 261 -8.37 -0.65 14.51
CA TYR A 261 -8.27 -0.39 13.08
C TYR A 261 -6.81 -0.23 12.68
N TYR A 262 -6.51 -0.56 11.44
CA TYR A 262 -5.17 -0.39 10.89
C TYR A 262 -5.17 0.66 9.79
N ILE A 263 -4.16 1.51 9.79
CA ILE A 263 -3.96 2.55 8.79
C ILE A 263 -2.62 2.30 8.14
N THR A 264 -2.64 2.06 6.84
CA THR A 264 -1.41 2.00 6.05
C THR A 264 -1.12 3.35 5.43
N VAL A 265 0.14 3.68 5.40
CA VAL A 265 0.67 4.84 4.71
C VAL A 265 1.77 4.39 3.78
N THR A 266 1.59 4.64 2.50
CA THR A 266 2.59 4.35 1.46
C THR A 266 2.95 5.62 0.71
N HIS A 267 4.10 5.62 0.08
CA HIS A 267 4.53 6.73 -0.76
C HIS A 267 3.69 6.78 -2.05
N TYR A 268 3.25 7.97 -2.44
CA TYR A 268 2.62 8.18 -3.73
C TYR A 268 3.67 8.54 -4.78
N ARG A 269 3.43 8.11 -6.01
CA ARG A 269 4.30 8.19 -7.20
C ARG A 269 4.99 9.55 -7.42
N GLY A 270 6.23 9.51 -7.86
CA GLY A 270 6.90 10.62 -8.54
C GLY A 270 7.68 11.61 -7.65
N ALA A 271 7.81 11.34 -6.36
CA ALA A 271 8.71 12.09 -5.48
C ALA A 271 9.70 11.14 -4.81
N ASP A 272 10.95 11.54 -4.62
CA ASP A 272 11.95 10.74 -3.91
C ASP A 272 11.63 10.60 -2.42
N THR A 273 10.87 11.52 -1.86
CA THR A 273 10.45 11.54 -0.46
C THR A 273 9.12 12.27 -0.31
N SER A 274 8.21 11.72 0.47
CA SER A 274 6.98 12.40 0.88
C SER A 274 7.00 12.70 2.37
N GLU A 275 6.54 13.89 2.75
CA GLU A 275 6.43 14.33 4.13
C GLU A 275 5.03 14.90 4.40
N SER A 276 4.40 14.45 5.47
CA SER A 276 3.08 14.92 5.90
C SER A 276 2.82 14.61 7.37
N TYR A 277 1.69 15.10 7.88
CA TYR A 277 1.12 14.64 9.14
C TYR A 277 -0.13 13.82 8.86
N LEU A 278 -0.19 12.60 9.34
CA LEU A 278 -1.43 11.84 9.50
C LEU A 278 -2.15 12.37 10.72
N GLN A 279 -3.44 12.64 10.62
CA GLN A 279 -4.25 13.19 11.70
C GLN A 279 -5.58 12.47 11.77
N ILE A 280 -6.00 12.11 12.98
CA ILE A 280 -7.27 11.42 13.24
C ILE A 280 -7.96 12.13 14.40
N TYR A 281 -9.20 12.55 14.18
CA TYR A 281 -10.01 13.17 15.20
C TYR A 281 -11.47 12.80 15.05
N LYS A 282 -12.18 12.77 16.17
CA LYS A 282 -13.63 12.56 16.18
C LYS A 282 -14.33 13.83 15.71
N GLU A 283 -15.24 13.70 14.77
CA GLU A 283 -16.12 14.79 14.36
C GLU A 283 -17.18 15.06 15.43
N ALA A 284 -17.63 16.31 15.53
CA ALA A 284 -18.59 16.76 16.52
C ALA A 284 -20.00 16.19 16.29
#